data_a482f9641341edeb2bee1fcdebfc67a5
#
_entry.id   a482f9641341edeb2bee1fcdebfc67a5
#
_cell.length_a   1.000
_cell.length_b   1.000
_cell.length_c   1.000
_cell.angle_alpha   90.00
_cell.angle_beta   90.00
_cell.angle_gamma   90.00
#
_symmetry.space_group_name_H-M   'P 1'
#
loop_
_entity.id
_entity.type
_entity.pdbx_description
1 polymer ?
#
loop_
_entity_poly.entity_id
_entity_poly.type
_entity_poly.pdbx_seq_one_letter_code
_entity_poly.pdbx_strand_id
1 'polypeptide(L)'
;ELKLHNKFPFEVEFLVMDPGYSPANRQVIEENARRLQIPIKIYESDIFDSVYTIEKSPCYLCARMRRGHLYSFAKEMGCNKIALGHHFDDVIETILMGMLYGGQVQTMMPKLHSTNFEGMELIRPLYLIREDDIKAWRDYNDLHFIQCACKFTDTCTTCNNNENRSKRVEIKELIKTLKQVNPFVESNIFRSVENVNLSTVVAYKKDGVKHHFLDNYDDVVQTENEPGMQSGAEIQMQSEETR
;
A
#
# COMPACT_ATOMS: atom_id res chain seq x y z
N GLU A 1 -14.82 -0.94 -18.61
CA GLU A 1 -15.39 -2.31 -18.61
C GLU A 1 -16.09 -2.65 -17.28
N LEU A 2 -15.47 -2.45 -16.10
CA LEU A 2 -16.11 -2.76 -14.82
C LEU A 2 -17.49 -2.10 -14.64
N LYS A 3 -17.65 -0.86 -15.11
CA LYS A 3 -18.92 -0.13 -15.03
C LYS A 3 -20.01 -0.81 -15.87
N LEU A 4 -19.65 -1.44 -16.98
CA LEU A 4 -20.58 -2.14 -17.87
C LEU A 4 -21.00 -3.51 -17.35
N HIS A 5 -20.15 -4.16 -16.56
CA HIS A 5 -20.34 -5.54 -16.09
C HIS A 5 -20.66 -5.65 -14.59
N ASN A 6 -20.77 -4.52 -13.89
CA ASN A 6 -20.99 -4.54 -12.45
C ASN A 6 -22.49 -4.71 -12.13
N LYS A 7 -22.75 -5.45 -11.05
CA LYS A 7 -24.12 -5.64 -10.51
C LYS A 7 -24.66 -4.39 -9.78
N PHE A 8 -23.78 -3.46 -9.42
CA PHE A 8 -24.14 -2.25 -8.68
C PHE A 8 -23.78 -1.01 -9.51
N PRO A 9 -24.69 -0.03 -9.62
CA PRO A 9 -24.39 1.23 -10.30
C PRO A 9 -23.33 2.00 -9.51
N PHE A 10 -22.31 2.51 -10.18
CA PHE A 10 -21.32 3.43 -9.63
C PHE A 10 -20.86 4.41 -10.70
N GLU A 11 -20.45 5.58 -10.29
CA GLU A 11 -19.84 6.59 -11.13
C GLU A 11 -18.34 6.65 -10.87
N VAL A 12 -17.57 7.02 -11.88
CA VAL A 12 -16.11 7.14 -11.80
C VAL A 12 -15.71 8.51 -12.29
N GLU A 13 -15.00 9.23 -11.43
CA GLU A 13 -14.32 10.46 -11.75
C GLU A 13 -12.80 10.22 -11.75
N PHE A 14 -12.12 10.76 -12.74
CA PHE A 14 -10.67 10.65 -12.85
C PHE A 14 -10.03 11.97 -12.47
N LEU A 15 -9.35 11.93 -11.33
CA LEU A 15 -8.74 13.11 -10.72
C LEU A 15 -7.22 13.03 -10.81
N VAL A 16 -6.61 14.06 -11.35
CA VAL A 16 -5.16 14.28 -11.34
C VAL A 16 -4.86 15.45 -10.40
N MET A 17 -4.05 15.18 -9.38
CA MET A 17 -3.49 16.23 -8.53
C MET A 17 -2.15 16.67 -9.14
N ASP A 18 -2.09 17.89 -9.62
CA ASP A 18 -0.88 18.53 -10.10
C ASP A 18 -0.25 19.36 -8.97
N PRO A 19 0.84 18.88 -8.36
CA PRO A 19 1.52 19.59 -7.27
C PRO A 19 2.51 20.66 -7.77
N GLY A 20 2.49 21.01 -9.05
CA GLY A 20 3.42 21.88 -9.75
C GLY A 20 4.33 21.11 -10.71
N TYR A 21 3.78 20.22 -11.51
CA TYR A 21 4.54 19.47 -12.52
C TYR A 21 5.20 20.38 -13.54
N SER A 22 6.32 19.92 -14.12
CA SER A 22 6.85 20.54 -15.32
C SER A 22 5.87 20.40 -16.49
N PRO A 23 5.86 21.32 -17.46
CA PRO A 23 5.01 21.20 -18.65
C PRO A 23 5.17 19.86 -19.38
N ALA A 24 6.40 19.34 -19.46
CA ALA A 24 6.68 18.05 -20.08
C ALA A 24 6.01 16.88 -19.33
N ASN A 25 6.09 16.86 -17.99
CA ASN A 25 5.43 15.83 -17.18
C ASN A 25 3.90 15.91 -17.30
N ARG A 26 3.36 17.10 -17.30
CA ARG A 26 1.92 17.30 -17.49
C ARG A 26 1.45 16.83 -18.85
N GLN A 27 2.20 17.12 -19.91
CA GLN A 27 1.91 16.66 -21.26
C GLN A 27 1.83 15.13 -21.35
N VAL A 28 2.73 14.40 -20.67
CA VAL A 28 2.69 12.92 -20.63
C VAL A 28 1.39 12.42 -20.01
N ILE A 29 0.94 13.04 -18.93
CA ILE A 29 -0.33 12.67 -18.25
C ILE A 29 -1.52 12.90 -19.20
N GLU A 30 -1.59 14.07 -19.82
CA GLU A 30 -2.68 14.44 -20.73
C GLU A 30 -2.69 13.56 -22.00
N GLU A 31 -1.51 13.21 -22.52
CA GLU A 31 -1.38 12.33 -23.68
C GLU A 31 -1.89 10.91 -23.36
N ASN A 32 -1.49 10.33 -22.22
CA ASN A 32 -1.99 9.03 -21.79
C ASN A 32 -3.52 9.06 -21.61
N ALA A 33 -4.06 10.11 -20.99
CA ALA A 33 -5.50 10.25 -20.79
C ALA A 33 -6.25 10.33 -22.12
N ARG A 34 -5.74 11.10 -23.09
CA ARG A 34 -6.31 11.22 -24.44
C ARG A 34 -6.24 9.89 -25.18
N ARG A 35 -5.11 9.18 -25.12
CA ARG A 35 -4.91 7.88 -25.76
C ARG A 35 -5.87 6.82 -25.22
N LEU A 36 -6.09 6.82 -23.92
CA LEU A 36 -7.03 5.91 -23.25
C LEU A 36 -8.48 6.41 -23.26
N GLN A 37 -8.75 7.60 -23.83
CA GLN A 37 -10.06 8.25 -23.85
C GLN A 37 -10.65 8.42 -22.43
N ILE A 38 -9.79 8.75 -21.46
CA ILE A 38 -10.17 8.97 -20.07
C ILE A 38 -10.39 10.46 -19.82
N PRO A 39 -11.59 10.88 -19.41
CA PRO A 39 -11.85 12.28 -19.07
C PRO A 39 -11.25 12.62 -17.71
N ILE A 40 -10.03 13.16 -17.69
CA ILE A 40 -9.36 13.57 -16.45
C ILE A 40 -9.75 14.99 -16.03
N LYS A 41 -9.91 15.21 -14.73
CA LYS A 41 -9.98 16.53 -14.10
C LYS A 41 -8.66 16.81 -13.41
N ILE A 42 -8.00 17.90 -13.78
CA ILE A 42 -6.70 18.29 -13.22
C ILE A 42 -6.91 19.41 -12.22
N TYR A 43 -6.46 19.17 -10.99
CA TYR A 43 -6.42 20.17 -9.92
C TYR A 43 -4.99 20.57 -9.65
N GLU A 44 -4.71 21.85 -9.82
CA GLU A 44 -3.40 22.43 -9.62
C GLU A 44 -3.22 22.87 -8.17
N SER A 45 -1.99 22.75 -7.67
CA SER A 45 -1.60 23.25 -6.36
C SER A 45 -0.11 23.61 -6.36
N ASP A 46 0.28 24.43 -5.43
CA ASP A 46 1.65 24.86 -5.18
C ASP A 46 2.39 24.02 -4.13
N ILE A 47 2.00 22.75 -3.99
CA ILE A 47 2.59 21.84 -2.98
C ILE A 47 4.10 21.75 -3.14
N PHE A 48 4.62 21.66 -4.36
CA PHE A 48 6.08 21.58 -4.56
C PHE A 48 6.79 22.83 -4.05
N ASP A 49 6.24 24.01 -4.29
CA ASP A 49 6.84 25.27 -3.84
C ASP A 49 6.74 25.39 -2.31
N SER A 50 5.62 24.96 -1.72
CA SER A 50 5.43 24.94 -0.26
C SER A 50 6.35 23.97 0.48
N VAL A 51 6.71 22.84 -0.14
CA VAL A 51 7.57 21.81 0.47
C VAL A 51 9.05 22.06 0.18
N TYR A 52 9.38 22.86 -0.84
CA TYR A 52 10.75 23.12 -1.28
C TYR A 52 11.64 23.72 -0.18
N THR A 53 11.07 24.51 0.72
CA THR A 53 11.79 25.19 1.81
C THR A 53 12.00 24.32 3.06
N ILE A 54 11.51 23.07 3.06
CA ILE A 54 11.50 22.21 4.25
C ILE A 54 12.63 21.18 4.15
N GLU A 55 13.62 21.31 5.05
CA GLU A 55 14.79 20.43 5.09
C GLU A 55 14.45 19.01 5.61
N LYS A 56 13.46 18.89 6.50
CA LYS A 56 13.16 17.63 7.21
C LYS A 56 12.00 16.87 6.57
N SER A 57 12.31 15.76 5.89
CA SER A 57 11.32 14.83 5.30
C SER A 57 10.35 15.47 4.28
N PRO A 58 10.83 16.22 3.27
CA PRO A 58 9.96 16.91 2.31
C PRO A 58 9.05 15.94 1.55
N CYS A 59 9.52 14.74 1.21
CA CYS A 59 8.73 13.72 0.52
C CYS A 59 7.53 13.23 1.34
N TYR A 60 7.70 13.07 2.65
CA TYR A 60 6.59 12.67 3.53
C TYR A 60 5.51 13.75 3.60
N LEU A 61 5.93 15.01 3.76
CA LEU A 61 5.00 16.13 3.81
C LEU A 61 4.27 16.32 2.48
N CYS A 62 4.98 16.26 1.36
CA CYS A 62 4.38 16.31 0.02
C CYS A 62 3.32 15.22 -0.15
N ALA A 63 3.64 13.97 0.19
CA ALA A 63 2.68 12.86 0.10
C ALA A 63 1.46 13.07 1.00
N ARG A 64 1.64 13.63 2.19
CA ARG A 64 0.55 13.93 3.14
C ARG A 64 -0.35 15.05 2.61
N MET A 65 0.23 16.14 2.10
CA MET A 65 -0.52 17.27 1.52
C MET A 65 -1.30 16.83 0.29
N ARG A 66 -0.66 16.13 -0.65
CA ARG A 66 -1.32 15.59 -1.85
C ARG A 66 -2.52 14.72 -1.48
N ARG A 67 -2.38 13.85 -0.47
CA ARG A 67 -3.48 13.02 0.00
C ARG A 67 -4.63 13.85 0.55
N GLY A 68 -4.35 14.86 1.38
CA GLY A 68 -5.37 15.78 1.90
C GLY A 68 -6.16 16.47 0.80
N HIS A 69 -5.48 17.04 -0.18
CA HIS A 69 -6.11 17.70 -1.34
C HIS A 69 -6.96 16.71 -2.17
N LEU A 70 -6.45 15.49 -2.43
CA LEU A 70 -7.21 14.46 -3.14
C LEU A 70 -8.54 14.14 -2.44
N TYR A 71 -8.55 14.04 -1.11
CA TYR A 71 -9.77 13.80 -0.35
C TYR A 71 -10.72 15.00 -0.41
N SER A 72 -10.21 16.23 -0.28
CA SER A 72 -11.02 17.44 -0.37
C SER A 72 -11.71 17.54 -1.72
N PHE A 73 -10.96 17.43 -2.81
CA PHE A 73 -11.52 17.52 -4.16
C PHE A 73 -12.49 16.38 -4.48
N ALA A 74 -12.17 15.15 -4.06
CA ALA A 74 -13.10 14.04 -4.24
C ALA A 74 -14.43 14.28 -3.52
N LYS A 75 -14.39 14.84 -2.31
CA LYS A 75 -15.58 15.18 -1.53
C LYS A 75 -16.37 16.32 -2.18
N GLU A 76 -15.70 17.35 -2.69
CA GLU A 76 -16.32 18.45 -3.44
C GLU A 76 -17.03 17.97 -4.71
N MET A 77 -16.49 16.94 -5.36
CA MET A 77 -17.12 16.29 -6.51
C MET A 77 -18.25 15.31 -6.14
N GLY A 78 -18.60 15.19 -4.87
CA GLY A 78 -19.63 14.25 -4.40
C GLY A 78 -19.19 12.79 -4.39
N CYS A 79 -17.90 12.49 -4.52
CA CYS A 79 -17.38 11.12 -4.42
C CYS A 79 -17.38 10.64 -2.96
N ASN A 80 -17.70 9.37 -2.77
CA ASN A 80 -17.64 8.72 -1.46
C ASN A 80 -16.47 7.76 -1.31
N LYS A 81 -15.69 7.56 -2.38
CA LYS A 81 -14.51 6.67 -2.37
C LYS A 81 -13.36 7.28 -3.16
N ILE A 82 -12.14 6.98 -2.71
CA ILE A 82 -10.90 7.25 -3.45
C ILE A 82 -10.28 5.91 -3.80
N ALA A 83 -10.06 5.67 -5.09
CA ALA A 83 -9.32 4.53 -5.60
C ALA A 83 -7.85 4.90 -5.82
N LEU A 84 -6.93 4.21 -5.15
CA LEU A 84 -5.49 4.39 -5.32
C LEU A 84 -4.88 3.21 -6.05
N GLY A 85 -3.87 3.48 -6.88
CA GLY A 85 -3.19 2.50 -7.72
C GLY A 85 -2.14 1.64 -7.01
N HIS A 86 -2.20 1.51 -5.67
CA HIS A 86 -1.29 0.61 -4.97
C HIS A 86 -1.57 -0.85 -5.36
N HIS A 87 -0.50 -1.60 -5.56
CA HIS A 87 -0.53 -2.97 -6.07
C HIS A 87 0.13 -3.96 -5.10
N PHE A 88 0.13 -5.24 -5.43
CA PHE A 88 0.63 -6.33 -4.59
C PHE A 88 2.07 -6.08 -4.09
N ASP A 89 2.96 -5.64 -4.97
CA ASP A 89 4.37 -5.42 -4.60
C ASP A 89 4.50 -4.27 -3.58
N ASP A 90 3.69 -3.20 -3.67
CA ASP A 90 3.63 -2.15 -2.64
C ASP A 90 3.22 -2.69 -1.27
N VAL A 91 2.31 -3.69 -1.25
CA VAL A 91 1.83 -4.31 -0.01
C VAL A 91 2.95 -5.06 0.68
N ILE A 92 3.63 -5.97 -0.03
CA ILE A 92 4.72 -6.77 0.55
C ILE A 92 5.92 -5.91 0.95
N GLU A 93 6.25 -4.89 0.18
CA GLU A 93 7.26 -3.90 0.54
C GLU A 93 6.89 -3.17 1.84
N THR A 94 5.61 -2.78 1.99
CA THR A 94 5.13 -2.10 3.19
C THR A 94 5.19 -2.99 4.43
N ILE A 95 4.88 -4.29 4.31
CA ILE A 95 4.99 -5.26 5.40
C ILE A 95 6.45 -5.32 5.87
N LEU A 96 7.40 -5.57 4.97
CA LEU A 96 8.82 -5.65 5.34
C LEU A 96 9.38 -4.33 5.85
N MET A 97 8.99 -3.20 5.28
CA MET A 97 9.37 -1.88 5.82
C MET A 97 8.86 -1.69 7.25
N GLY A 98 7.62 -2.10 7.54
CA GLY A 98 7.06 -2.07 8.89
C GLY A 98 7.87 -2.90 9.87
N MET A 99 8.23 -4.13 9.48
CA MET A 99 9.00 -5.06 10.30
C MET A 99 10.44 -4.58 10.52
N LEU A 100 11.17 -4.27 9.45
CA LEU A 100 12.63 -4.04 9.50
C LEU A 100 13.01 -2.64 9.96
N TYR A 101 12.18 -1.64 9.69
CA TYR A 101 12.47 -0.24 10.04
C TYR A 101 11.52 0.36 11.07
N GLY A 102 10.32 -0.22 11.22
CA GLY A 102 9.30 0.26 12.14
C GLY A 102 9.09 -0.60 13.39
N GLY A 103 9.66 -1.83 13.43
CA GLY A 103 9.41 -2.79 14.51
C GLY A 103 7.92 -3.14 14.66
N GLN A 104 7.18 -3.16 13.55
CA GLN A 104 5.73 -3.38 13.54
C GLN A 104 5.33 -4.34 12.42
N VAL A 105 4.47 -5.30 12.74
CA VAL A 105 3.81 -6.14 11.73
C VAL A 105 2.52 -5.42 11.35
N GLN A 106 2.54 -4.75 10.20
CA GLN A 106 1.39 -4.04 9.65
C GLN A 106 1.46 -3.97 8.12
N THR A 107 0.32 -3.78 7.50
CA THR A 107 0.22 -3.60 6.05
C THR A 107 -0.67 -2.42 5.68
N MET A 108 -0.69 -2.06 4.40
CA MET A 108 -1.71 -1.17 3.88
C MET A 108 -2.99 -1.98 3.65
N MET A 109 -4.12 -1.52 4.18
CA MET A 109 -5.40 -2.21 4.02
C MET A 109 -5.95 -2.05 2.60
N PRO A 110 -6.56 -3.09 2.00
CA PRO A 110 -7.17 -2.99 0.67
C PRO A 110 -8.34 -1.99 0.63
N LYS A 111 -8.99 -1.80 1.77
CA LYS A 111 -10.12 -0.89 1.97
C LYS A 111 -10.09 -0.35 3.40
N LEU A 112 -10.34 0.95 3.56
CA LEU A 112 -10.46 1.57 4.90
C LEU A 112 -11.33 2.84 4.86
N HIS A 113 -12.01 3.10 5.97
CA HIS A 113 -12.70 4.36 6.17
C HIS A 113 -11.70 5.48 6.51
N SER A 114 -11.95 6.67 5.99
CA SER A 114 -11.13 7.82 6.33
C SER A 114 -11.47 8.32 7.74
N THR A 115 -10.45 8.52 8.56
CA THR A 115 -10.62 9.10 9.90
C THR A 115 -10.77 10.63 9.87
N ASN A 116 -10.27 11.28 8.82
CA ASN A 116 -10.25 12.74 8.70
C ASN A 116 -11.34 13.29 7.77
N PHE A 117 -11.94 12.45 6.94
CA PHE A 117 -12.97 12.81 5.97
C PHE A 117 -14.17 11.89 6.16
N GLU A 118 -15.12 12.33 6.96
CA GLU A 118 -16.32 11.56 7.28
C GLU A 118 -17.08 11.17 6.00
N GLY A 119 -17.54 9.90 5.95
CA GLY A 119 -18.25 9.34 4.81
C GLY A 119 -17.36 8.92 3.63
N MET A 120 -16.04 9.15 3.71
CA MET A 120 -15.10 8.77 2.65
C MET A 120 -14.41 7.43 2.95
N GLU A 121 -14.28 6.60 1.92
CA GLU A 121 -13.48 5.37 1.94
C GLU A 121 -12.29 5.48 0.98
N LEU A 122 -11.20 4.80 1.33
CA LEU A 122 -10.08 4.52 0.43
C LEU A 122 -10.14 3.06 0.01
N ILE A 123 -9.99 2.81 -1.29
CA ILE A 123 -9.91 1.47 -1.86
C ILE A 123 -8.66 1.32 -2.72
N ARG A 124 -8.18 0.09 -2.86
CA ARG A 124 -7.02 -0.25 -3.70
C ARG A 124 -7.39 -1.37 -4.68
N PRO A 125 -7.96 -1.03 -5.85
CA PRO A 125 -8.44 -2.03 -6.80
C PRO A 125 -7.35 -2.96 -7.34
N LEU A 126 -6.08 -2.50 -7.35
CA LEU A 126 -4.93 -3.27 -7.84
C LEU A 126 -4.20 -4.07 -6.75
N TYR A 127 -4.81 -4.21 -5.56
CA TYR A 127 -4.18 -4.78 -4.36
C TYR A 127 -3.55 -6.17 -4.59
N LEU A 128 -4.15 -6.99 -5.45
CA LEU A 128 -3.69 -8.34 -5.78
C LEU A 128 -2.98 -8.44 -7.13
N ILE A 129 -2.80 -7.32 -7.84
CA ILE A 129 -2.14 -7.30 -9.16
C ILE A 129 -0.64 -7.06 -8.98
N ARG A 130 0.17 -7.78 -9.75
CA ARG A 130 1.63 -7.65 -9.72
C ARG A 130 2.10 -6.41 -10.46
N GLU A 131 3.19 -5.80 -9.97
CA GLU A 131 3.83 -4.67 -10.66
C GLU A 131 4.23 -5.03 -12.11
N ASP A 132 4.71 -6.25 -12.32
CA ASP A 132 5.14 -6.71 -13.64
C ASP A 132 3.97 -6.86 -14.62
N ASP A 133 2.78 -7.27 -14.14
CA ASP A 133 1.56 -7.31 -14.96
C ASP A 133 1.12 -5.89 -15.36
N ILE A 134 1.24 -4.93 -14.45
CA ILE A 134 0.95 -3.52 -14.72
C ILE A 134 1.92 -2.95 -15.75
N LYS A 135 3.21 -3.29 -15.65
CA LYS A 135 4.23 -2.88 -16.62
C LYS A 135 3.95 -3.51 -18.00
N ALA A 136 3.62 -4.81 -18.04
CA ALA A 136 3.27 -5.48 -19.28
C ALA A 136 2.03 -4.83 -19.95
N TRP A 137 1.01 -4.48 -19.15
CA TRP A 137 -0.16 -3.75 -19.64
C TRP A 137 0.19 -2.36 -20.16
N ARG A 138 1.06 -1.63 -19.48
CA ARG A 138 1.60 -0.33 -19.92
C ARG A 138 2.26 -0.45 -21.30
N ASP A 139 3.16 -1.44 -21.43
CA ASP A 139 3.94 -1.64 -22.65
C ASP A 139 3.05 -2.08 -23.81
N TYR A 140 2.09 -2.96 -23.55
CA TYR A 140 1.09 -3.38 -24.54
C TYR A 140 0.26 -2.19 -25.08
N ASN A 141 -0.05 -1.22 -24.24
CA ASN A 141 -0.81 -0.03 -24.64
C ASN A 141 0.10 1.13 -25.08
N ASP A 142 1.42 0.92 -25.15
CA ASP A 142 2.42 1.93 -25.50
C ASP A 142 2.24 3.23 -24.68
N LEU A 143 2.04 3.07 -23.37
CA LEU A 143 1.89 4.19 -22.44
C LEU A 143 3.23 4.57 -21.82
N HIS A 144 3.41 5.86 -21.58
CA HIS A 144 4.62 6.40 -20.95
C HIS A 144 4.25 7.01 -19.62
N PHE A 145 4.83 6.48 -18.53
CA PHE A 145 4.62 7.03 -17.19
C PHE A 145 5.83 7.80 -16.71
N ILE A 146 5.56 8.91 -16.05
CA ILE A 146 6.59 9.67 -15.37
C ILE A 146 7.16 8.87 -14.18
N GLN A 147 8.47 8.68 -14.16
CA GLN A 147 9.12 7.93 -13.08
C GLN A 147 9.22 8.76 -11.80
N CYS A 148 9.60 10.04 -11.93
CA CYS A 148 9.63 10.98 -10.84
C CYS A 148 9.25 12.37 -11.36
N ALA A 149 8.18 12.92 -10.82
CA ALA A 149 7.63 14.19 -11.24
C ALA A 149 8.04 15.36 -10.32
N CYS A 150 8.87 15.10 -9.33
CA CYS A 150 9.28 16.08 -8.34
C CYS A 150 10.32 17.04 -8.93
N LYS A 151 10.17 18.35 -8.71
CA LYS A 151 11.19 19.37 -9.03
C LYS A 151 12.54 19.10 -8.32
N PHE A 152 12.49 18.26 -7.27
CA PHE A 152 13.70 17.83 -6.53
C PHE A 152 14.48 16.72 -7.24
N THR A 153 14.04 16.21 -8.39
CA THR A 153 14.72 15.08 -9.05
C THR A 153 16.12 15.39 -9.47
N ASP A 154 16.39 16.63 -9.90
CA ASP A 154 17.72 17.06 -10.31
C ASP A 154 18.65 17.36 -9.11
N THR A 155 18.06 17.64 -7.94
CA THR A 155 18.77 17.95 -6.68
C THR A 155 18.43 16.97 -5.55
N CYS A 156 17.59 15.98 -5.80
CA CYS A 156 17.12 15.04 -4.78
C CYS A 156 18.25 14.06 -4.42
N THR A 157 18.91 14.34 -3.31
CA THR A 157 19.89 13.43 -2.69
C THR A 157 19.28 12.06 -2.38
N THR A 158 17.97 11.98 -2.17
CA THR A 158 17.23 10.73 -1.93
C THR A 158 17.10 9.87 -3.20
N CYS A 159 17.07 10.49 -4.39
CA CYS A 159 16.95 9.78 -5.67
C CYS A 159 18.31 9.52 -6.33
N ASN A 160 19.29 10.39 -6.12
CA ASN A 160 20.57 10.40 -6.85
C ASN A 160 21.79 9.93 -6.05
N ASN A 161 21.75 9.96 -4.71
CA ASN A 161 22.88 9.52 -3.88
C ASN A 161 22.68 8.10 -3.36
N ASN A 162 23.64 7.23 -3.63
CA ASN A 162 23.72 5.87 -3.09
C ASN A 162 23.73 5.82 -1.55
N GLU A 163 24.09 6.92 -0.87
CA GLU A 163 24.12 7.00 0.60
C GLU A 163 22.73 7.20 1.25
N ASN A 164 21.75 7.73 0.48
CA ASN A 164 20.37 7.93 0.94
C ASN A 164 19.35 7.15 0.08
N ARG A 165 19.72 5.95 -0.30
CA ARG A 165 18.84 5.06 -1.05
C ARG A 165 17.50 4.92 -0.33
N SER A 166 16.40 5.16 -1.03
CA SER A 166 15.07 5.00 -0.43
C SER A 166 14.95 3.61 0.18
N LYS A 167 14.56 3.52 1.46
CA LYS A 167 14.33 2.23 2.16
C LYS A 167 13.45 1.27 1.37
N ARG A 168 12.54 1.81 0.55
CA ARG A 168 11.71 1.01 -0.34
C ARG A 168 12.53 0.31 -1.43
N VAL A 169 13.56 0.96 -1.98
CA VAL A 169 14.44 0.34 -2.98
C VAL A 169 15.26 -0.78 -2.35
N GLU A 170 15.76 -0.57 -1.12
CA GLU A 170 16.48 -1.63 -0.38
C GLU A 170 15.60 -2.86 -0.14
N ILE A 171 14.34 -2.65 0.28
CA ILE A 171 13.38 -3.74 0.47
C ILE A 171 13.07 -4.45 -0.85
N LYS A 172 12.89 -3.71 -1.93
CA LYS A 172 12.64 -4.30 -3.26
C LYS A 172 13.79 -5.22 -3.71
N GLU A 173 15.02 -4.84 -3.43
CA GLU A 173 16.21 -5.66 -3.72
C GLU A 173 16.32 -6.86 -2.79
N LEU A 174 16.02 -6.67 -1.51
CA LEU A 174 15.97 -7.78 -0.56
C LEU A 174 14.96 -8.85 -1.00
N ILE A 175 13.75 -8.44 -1.38
CA ILE A 175 12.72 -9.37 -1.89
C ILE A 175 13.23 -10.12 -3.12
N LYS A 176 13.88 -9.42 -4.08
CA LYS A 176 14.46 -10.05 -5.26
C LYS A 176 15.52 -11.09 -4.91
N THR A 177 16.38 -10.80 -3.95
CA THR A 177 17.41 -11.73 -3.47
C THR A 177 16.78 -12.96 -2.81
N LEU A 178 15.82 -12.76 -1.93
CA LEU A 178 15.10 -13.85 -1.27
C LEU A 178 14.32 -14.72 -2.26
N LYS A 179 13.78 -14.15 -3.32
CA LYS A 179 13.04 -14.87 -4.36
C LYS A 179 13.93 -15.84 -5.15
N GLN A 180 15.23 -15.57 -5.26
CA GLN A 180 16.18 -16.49 -5.90
C GLN A 180 16.34 -17.80 -5.12
N VAL A 181 16.18 -17.76 -3.79
CA VAL A 181 16.29 -18.91 -2.90
C VAL A 181 14.94 -19.57 -2.68
N ASN A 182 13.89 -18.77 -2.53
CA ASN A 182 12.53 -19.26 -2.28
C ASN A 182 11.53 -18.57 -3.24
N PRO A 183 11.04 -19.26 -4.27
CA PRO A 183 10.10 -18.68 -5.25
C PRO A 183 8.76 -18.24 -4.63
N PHE A 184 8.41 -18.78 -3.44
CA PHE A 184 7.17 -18.46 -2.74
C PHE A 184 7.31 -17.29 -1.74
N VAL A 185 8.48 -16.67 -1.63
CA VAL A 185 8.74 -15.65 -0.60
C VAL A 185 7.75 -14.49 -0.64
N GLU A 186 7.40 -14.02 -1.83
CA GLU A 186 6.47 -12.90 -2.01
C GLU A 186 5.07 -13.24 -1.49
N SER A 187 4.55 -14.42 -1.84
CA SER A 187 3.26 -14.90 -1.33
C SER A 187 3.29 -15.17 0.16
N ASN A 188 4.41 -15.67 0.70
CA ASN A 188 4.57 -15.91 2.12
C ASN A 188 4.58 -14.60 2.93
N ILE A 189 5.29 -13.56 2.44
CA ILE A 189 5.25 -12.24 3.06
C ILE A 189 3.81 -11.70 3.07
N PHE A 190 3.10 -11.80 1.94
CA PHE A 190 1.73 -11.33 1.85
C PHE A 190 0.81 -12.07 2.83
N ARG A 191 0.85 -13.40 2.84
CA ARG A 191 0.03 -14.23 3.72
C ARG A 191 0.36 -14.10 5.20
N SER A 192 1.57 -13.67 5.56
CA SER A 192 1.97 -13.53 6.96
C SER A 192 1.08 -12.58 7.76
N VAL A 193 0.49 -11.58 7.11
CA VAL A 193 -0.43 -10.63 7.76
C VAL A 193 -1.89 -11.07 7.70
N GLU A 194 -2.21 -12.11 6.94
CA GLU A 194 -3.54 -12.75 6.91
C GLU A 194 -3.64 -13.92 7.90
N ASN A 195 -2.49 -14.52 8.27
CA ASN A 195 -2.39 -15.70 9.15
C ASN A 195 -1.66 -15.36 10.46
N VAL A 196 -2.06 -14.29 11.13
CA VAL A 196 -1.48 -13.93 12.43
C VAL A 196 -2.10 -14.79 13.52
N ASN A 197 -1.29 -15.66 14.13
CA ASN A 197 -1.69 -16.43 15.30
C ASN A 197 -1.45 -15.63 16.57
N LEU A 198 -2.50 -15.04 17.13
CA LEU A 198 -2.43 -14.20 18.32
C LEU A 198 -1.95 -14.94 19.57
N SER A 199 -2.12 -16.27 19.64
CA SER A 199 -1.65 -17.08 20.77
C SER A 199 -0.13 -17.21 20.85
N THR A 200 0.57 -16.91 19.75
CA THR A 200 2.04 -16.98 19.64
C THR A 200 2.70 -15.62 19.47
N VAL A 201 1.95 -14.55 19.73
CA VAL A 201 2.42 -13.16 19.65
C VAL A 201 2.55 -12.58 21.06
N VAL A 202 3.74 -12.07 21.40
CA VAL A 202 4.02 -11.52 22.75
C VAL A 202 3.08 -10.37 23.10
N ALA A 203 2.76 -9.49 22.15
CA ALA A 203 1.80 -8.42 22.33
C ALA A 203 1.23 -7.95 20.98
N TYR A 204 0.00 -7.46 20.99
CA TYR A 204 -0.63 -6.81 19.85
C TYR A 204 -1.42 -5.57 20.26
N LYS A 205 -1.74 -4.71 19.30
CA LYS A 205 -2.60 -3.54 19.52
C LYS A 205 -3.90 -3.72 18.76
N LYS A 206 -5.03 -3.50 19.45
CA LYS A 206 -6.36 -3.46 18.87
C LYS A 206 -7.10 -2.24 19.41
N ASP A 207 -7.66 -1.42 18.52
CA ASP A 207 -8.43 -0.21 18.86
C ASP A 207 -7.66 0.76 19.83
N GLY A 208 -6.35 0.87 19.63
CA GLY A 208 -5.47 1.70 20.45
C GLY A 208 -5.02 1.07 21.78
N VAL A 209 -5.62 -0.06 22.16
CA VAL A 209 -5.27 -0.80 23.39
C VAL A 209 -4.18 -1.83 23.09
N LYS A 210 -3.16 -1.90 23.93
CA LYS A 210 -2.13 -2.94 23.88
C LYS A 210 -2.58 -4.13 24.72
N HIS A 211 -2.57 -5.30 24.09
CA HIS A 211 -2.79 -6.60 24.73
C HIS A 211 -1.45 -7.33 24.80
N HIS A 212 -1.14 -7.87 25.97
CA HIS A 212 0.09 -8.60 26.24
C HIS A 212 -0.23 -10.03 26.65
N PHE A 213 0.63 -11.00 26.32
CA PHE A 213 0.38 -12.41 26.66
C PHE A 213 0.23 -12.65 28.17
N LEU A 214 0.79 -11.78 29.02
CA LEU A 214 0.63 -11.86 30.46
C LEU A 214 -0.73 -11.37 30.98
N ASP A 215 -1.52 -10.66 30.18
CA ASP A 215 -2.79 -10.08 30.66
C ASP A 215 -3.78 -11.16 31.17
N ASN A 216 -3.73 -12.35 30.56
CA ASN A 216 -4.60 -13.49 30.94
C ASN A 216 -3.80 -14.78 31.19
N TYR A 217 -2.49 -14.67 31.48
CA TYR A 217 -1.61 -15.85 31.59
C TYR A 217 -2.02 -16.79 32.75
N ASP A 218 -2.36 -16.23 33.91
CA ASP A 218 -2.75 -16.99 35.07
C ASP A 218 -4.21 -17.52 34.99
N ASP A 219 -5.06 -16.89 34.20
CA ASP A 219 -6.45 -17.31 34.01
C ASP A 219 -6.56 -18.65 33.25
N VAL A 220 -5.62 -18.91 32.33
CA VAL A 220 -5.58 -20.17 31.55
C VAL A 220 -5.24 -21.36 32.42
N VAL A 221 -4.41 -21.16 33.46
CA VAL A 221 -4.01 -22.25 34.39
C VAL A 221 -5.20 -22.71 35.24
N GLN A 222 -6.18 -21.85 35.50
CA GLN A 222 -7.37 -22.20 36.28
C GLN A 222 -8.38 -23.03 35.47
N THR A 223 -8.43 -22.87 34.15
CA THR A 223 -9.35 -23.64 33.29
C THR A 223 -8.85 -25.04 32.96
N GLU A 224 -7.51 -25.30 33.00
CA GLU A 224 -6.96 -26.64 32.78
C GLU A 224 -7.11 -27.56 34.01
N ASN A 225 -7.48 -27.02 35.17
CA ASN A 225 -7.73 -27.79 36.39
C ASN A 225 -9.18 -28.28 36.54
N GLU A 226 -10.06 -28.03 35.57
CA GLU A 226 -11.36 -28.70 35.52
C GLU A 226 -11.23 -30.12 34.89
N PRO A 227 -11.60 -31.19 35.56
CA PRO A 227 -11.42 -32.55 35.05
C PRO A 227 -12.42 -32.84 33.94
N GLY A 228 -11.94 -32.78 32.70
CA GLY A 228 -12.71 -33.29 31.58
C GLY A 228 -12.59 -32.55 30.26
N MET A 229 -11.39 -32.56 29.63
CA MET A 229 -11.33 -32.49 28.17
C MET A 229 -10.04 -33.16 27.67
N GLN A 230 -10.22 -34.29 27.00
CA GLN A 230 -9.14 -35.05 26.38
C GLN A 230 -8.49 -34.23 25.26
N SER A 231 -7.17 -34.05 25.37
CA SER A 231 -6.31 -33.52 24.32
C SER A 231 -6.21 -34.53 23.17
N GLY A 232 -6.79 -34.19 22.05
CA GLY A 232 -6.64 -34.90 20.79
C GLY A 232 -6.31 -33.92 19.67
N ALA A 233 -5.06 -33.59 19.50
CA ALA A 233 -4.56 -32.98 18.27
C ALA A 233 -3.16 -33.51 17.97
N GLU A 234 -3.11 -34.71 17.38
CA GLU A 234 -1.95 -35.16 16.63
C GLU A 234 -1.79 -34.30 15.38
N ILE A 235 -0.67 -33.60 15.32
CA ILE A 235 -0.23 -32.90 14.11
C ILE A 235 0.25 -33.97 13.14
N GLN A 236 -0.59 -34.35 12.19
CA GLN A 236 -0.14 -35.11 11.02
C GLN A 236 0.54 -34.15 10.04
N MET A 237 1.89 -34.25 9.99
CA MET A 237 2.66 -33.80 8.84
C MET A 237 2.37 -34.76 7.68
N GLN A 238 1.49 -34.39 6.78
CA GLN A 238 1.39 -35.06 5.48
C GLN A 238 2.27 -34.33 4.48
N SER A 239 3.34 -35.03 4.10
CA SER A 239 4.12 -34.82 2.91
C SER A 239 3.27 -35.18 1.69
N GLU A 240 2.87 -34.19 0.89
CA GLU A 240 2.38 -34.44 -0.47
C GLU A 240 3.57 -34.35 -1.44
N GLU A 241 4.14 -35.52 -1.73
CA GLU A 241 4.76 -35.84 -3.01
C GLU A 241 3.68 -36.24 -4.01
N THR A 242 3.89 -35.83 -5.26
CA THR A 242 3.29 -36.35 -6.52
C THR A 242 1.93 -35.79 -6.95
N ARG A 243 1.92 -34.85 -7.85
CA ARG A 243 1.66 -34.94 -9.32
C ARG A 243 1.58 -33.59 -9.98
#